data_051773a70bdd3ef46b49064903099ac8
#
_entry.id   051773a70bdd3ef46b49064903099ac8
#
_cell.length_a   1.000
_cell.length_b   1.000
_cell.length_c   1.000
_cell.angle_alpha   90.00
_cell.angle_beta   90.00
_cell.angle_gamma   90.00
#
_symmetry.space_group_name_H-M   'P 1'
#
loop_
_entity.id
_entity.type
_entity.pdbx_description
1 polymer ?
#
loop_
_entity_poly.entity_id
_entity_poly.type
_entity_poly.pdbx_seq_one_letter_code
_entity_poly.pdbx_strand_id
1 'polypeptide(L)'
;MKLGVLSVALGEKTLEAACRWLKARDVDMIEIGTGGYPGKSHCDPKILLEDEEQFRIFVDTLKEYDLQVSALSCHGNMVHPDEETAKRFRNDFIATLQLAEKMGVHIINTFSGCPGGSEKDATPNWVTCPWPDDFSDILRYQWEDVLIPFWAEYTKLAEQFGVDKIALEMHPGFCVYNTKTLLRLRKEVGSAIGANFDPSHLIWQGMDPAQCIRELGKENAIFHFHAKDTRVNPYETAKNGVLDTEHYQKELERSWIFRTVGYGNGEEYWRNILSELRLAGYDHAVSIEHEDSLMSGEEGLDKAIRFLNRILIREKRGEMFWA
;
A
#
# COMPACT_ATOMS: atom_id res chain seq x y z
N MET A 1 10.29 13.35 -6.82
CA MET A 1 9.86 12.27 -5.90
C MET A 1 10.87 12.10 -4.80
N LYS A 2 10.49 11.59 -3.65
CA LYS A 2 11.33 11.34 -2.48
C LYS A 2 11.43 9.84 -2.21
N LEU A 3 12.56 9.38 -1.69
CA LEU A 3 12.72 8.00 -1.29
C LEU A 3 12.10 7.78 0.10
N GLY A 4 11.21 6.81 0.21
CA GLY A 4 10.58 6.40 1.45
C GLY A 4 10.84 4.94 1.79
N VAL A 5 10.51 4.57 3.02
CA VAL A 5 10.55 3.18 3.50
C VAL A 5 9.36 2.94 4.43
N LEU A 6 8.64 1.83 4.23
CA LEU A 6 7.67 1.33 5.19
C LEU A 6 8.40 0.75 6.40
N SER A 7 8.19 1.34 7.55
CA SER A 7 8.95 1.09 8.79
C SER A 7 8.83 -0.33 9.34
N VAL A 8 7.83 -1.08 8.90
CA VAL A 8 7.53 -2.45 9.36
C VAL A 8 8.73 -3.39 9.17
N ALA A 9 9.48 -3.23 8.07
CA ALA A 9 10.68 -4.04 7.81
C ALA A 9 11.83 -3.79 8.82
N LEU A 10 11.73 -2.73 9.64
CA LEU A 10 12.66 -2.40 10.73
C LEU A 10 12.00 -2.57 12.12
N GLY A 11 10.89 -3.29 12.21
CA GLY A 11 10.06 -3.41 13.41
C GLY A 11 10.74 -4.01 14.65
N GLU A 12 11.88 -4.67 14.49
CA GLU A 12 12.71 -5.15 15.61
C GLU A 12 13.57 -4.03 16.24
N LYS A 13 13.68 -2.86 15.58
CA LYS A 13 14.41 -1.70 16.10
C LYS A 13 13.47 -0.78 16.87
N THR A 14 14.02 0.01 17.77
CA THR A 14 13.29 1.17 18.29
C THR A 14 13.08 2.20 17.16
N LEU A 15 12.07 3.08 17.30
CA LEU A 15 11.84 4.15 16.32
C LEU A 15 13.12 4.96 16.05
N GLU A 16 13.81 5.37 17.11
CA GLU A 16 15.06 6.15 17.00
C GLU A 16 16.14 5.38 16.21
N ALA A 17 16.32 4.08 16.51
CA ALA A 17 17.31 3.26 15.80
C ALA A 17 16.92 3.06 14.31
N ALA A 18 15.63 2.91 14.02
CA ALA A 18 15.12 2.84 12.65
C ALA A 18 15.34 4.16 11.91
N CYS A 19 15.01 5.30 12.51
CA CYS A 19 15.21 6.63 11.92
C CYS A 19 16.70 6.90 11.64
N ARG A 20 17.57 6.58 12.59
CA ARG A 20 19.03 6.68 12.42
C ARG A 20 19.53 5.81 11.25
N TRP A 21 19.02 4.60 11.15
CA TRP A 21 19.39 3.65 10.08
C TRP A 21 18.96 4.16 8.71
N LEU A 22 17.74 4.72 8.60
CA LEU A 22 17.20 5.29 7.37
C LEU A 22 17.96 6.56 6.95
N LYS A 23 18.21 7.47 7.90
CA LYS A 23 18.92 8.72 7.61
C LYS A 23 20.35 8.49 7.14
N ALA A 24 21.05 7.51 7.70
CA ALA A 24 22.40 7.11 7.26
C ALA A 24 22.44 6.57 5.82
N ARG A 25 21.29 6.37 5.17
CA ARG A 25 21.12 5.84 3.81
C ARG A 25 20.42 6.83 2.86
N ASP A 26 20.36 8.09 3.23
CA ASP A 26 19.73 9.16 2.45
C ASP A 26 18.26 8.89 2.10
N VAL A 27 17.52 8.29 3.04
CA VAL A 27 16.08 8.16 2.97
C VAL A 27 15.43 9.46 3.41
N ASP A 28 14.45 9.94 2.63
CA ASP A 28 13.80 11.24 2.84
C ASP A 28 12.52 11.13 3.68
N MET A 29 11.81 10.00 3.55
CA MET A 29 10.48 9.82 4.13
C MET A 29 10.35 8.46 4.82
N ILE A 30 9.48 8.41 5.81
CA ILE A 30 9.10 7.18 6.49
C ILE A 30 7.58 6.99 6.37
N GLU A 31 7.18 5.79 5.99
CA GLU A 31 5.81 5.32 6.09
C GLU A 31 5.66 4.49 7.36
N ILE A 32 4.63 4.74 8.15
CA ILE A 32 4.56 4.19 9.50
C ILE A 32 3.32 3.32 9.67
N GLY A 33 3.52 2.07 10.09
CA GLY A 33 2.45 1.16 10.49
C GLY A 33 1.77 1.63 11.77
N THR A 34 0.43 1.75 11.74
CA THR A 34 -0.39 2.26 12.85
C THR A 34 -1.48 1.29 13.31
N GLY A 35 -1.58 0.13 12.68
CA GLY A 35 -2.57 -0.89 13.00
C GLY A 35 -2.77 -1.91 11.87
N GLY A 36 -3.69 -2.82 12.09
CA GLY A 36 -3.99 -3.87 11.12
C GLY A 36 -2.81 -4.82 10.88
N TYR A 37 -2.60 -5.24 9.64
CA TYR A 37 -1.51 -6.14 9.25
C TYR A 37 -0.10 -5.54 9.42
N PRO A 38 0.16 -4.24 9.14
CA PRO A 38 1.45 -3.60 9.41
C PRO A 38 1.84 -3.60 10.88
N GLY A 39 0.89 -3.74 11.80
CA GLY A 39 1.13 -3.66 13.23
C GLY A 39 1.45 -2.25 13.71
N LYS A 40 2.01 -2.15 14.93
CA LYS A 40 2.19 -0.90 15.68
C LYS A 40 3.60 -0.78 16.29
N SER A 41 4.59 -1.45 15.71
CA SER A 41 5.93 -1.57 16.30
C SER A 41 6.58 -0.21 16.62
N HIS A 42 6.40 0.78 15.73
CA HIS A 42 6.98 2.11 15.90
C HIS A 42 5.96 3.19 16.28
N CYS A 43 4.66 2.88 16.18
CA CYS A 43 3.61 3.85 16.37
C CYS A 43 2.32 3.15 16.82
N ASP A 44 2.00 3.26 18.11
CA ASP A 44 0.66 2.89 18.58
C ASP A 44 -0.19 4.16 18.70
N PRO A 45 -1.19 4.35 17.81
CA PRO A 45 -2.05 5.52 17.84
C PRO A 45 -2.70 5.76 19.20
N LYS A 46 -3.11 4.68 19.88
CA LYS A 46 -3.77 4.80 21.19
C LYS A 46 -2.85 5.42 22.22
N ILE A 47 -1.61 4.95 22.30
CA ILE A 47 -0.61 5.50 23.23
C ILE A 47 -0.33 6.98 22.91
N LEU A 48 -0.10 7.30 21.62
CA LEU A 48 0.25 8.66 21.21
C LEU A 48 -0.92 9.66 21.30
N LEU A 49 -2.15 9.18 21.32
CA LEU A 49 -3.34 10.01 21.54
C LEU A 49 -3.58 10.30 23.04
N GLU A 50 -3.30 9.33 23.90
CA GLU A 50 -3.54 9.41 25.34
C GLU A 50 -2.37 10.07 26.12
N ASP A 51 -1.13 9.96 25.61
CA ASP A 51 0.10 10.45 26.28
C ASP A 51 0.82 11.51 25.44
N GLU A 52 0.70 12.77 25.86
CA GLU A 52 1.30 13.94 25.19
C GLU A 52 2.83 13.93 25.20
N GLU A 53 3.44 13.36 26.23
CA GLU A 53 4.90 13.24 26.33
C GLU A 53 5.42 12.20 25.33
N GLN A 54 4.77 11.06 25.21
CA GLN A 54 5.10 10.04 24.19
C GLN A 54 4.90 10.59 22.78
N PHE A 55 3.83 11.33 22.56
CA PHE A 55 3.60 11.97 21.26
C PHE A 55 4.72 12.97 20.92
N ARG A 56 5.12 13.81 21.87
CA ARG A 56 6.21 14.76 21.69
C ARG A 56 7.53 14.05 21.38
N ILE A 57 7.88 13.01 22.14
CA ILE A 57 9.09 12.20 21.89
C ILE A 57 9.05 11.60 20.49
N PHE A 58 7.93 11.04 20.08
CA PHE A 58 7.73 10.46 18.74
C PHE A 58 7.99 11.49 17.62
N VAL A 59 7.35 12.65 17.72
CA VAL A 59 7.49 13.71 16.70
C VAL A 59 8.90 14.31 16.71
N ASP A 60 9.49 14.54 17.87
CA ASP A 60 10.84 15.09 17.99
C ASP A 60 11.90 14.11 17.45
N THR A 61 11.70 12.79 17.64
CA THR A 61 12.57 11.77 17.02
C THR A 61 12.53 11.88 15.49
N LEU A 62 11.36 11.96 14.88
CA LEU A 62 11.25 12.10 13.42
C LEU A 62 11.93 13.38 12.91
N LYS A 63 11.78 14.51 13.64
CA LYS A 63 12.40 15.78 13.30
C LYS A 63 13.92 15.76 13.45
N GLU A 64 14.44 15.13 14.52
CA GLU A 64 15.89 15.01 14.76
C GLU A 64 16.60 14.35 13.58
N TYR A 65 15.98 13.33 12.99
CA TYR A 65 16.52 12.63 11.83
C TYR A 65 16.06 13.22 10.49
N ASP A 66 15.32 14.34 10.48
CA ASP A 66 14.80 14.99 9.27
C ASP A 66 14.09 13.98 8.35
N LEU A 67 13.20 13.18 8.93
CA LEU A 67 12.36 12.22 8.22
C LEU A 67 10.91 12.72 8.17
N GLN A 68 10.37 12.87 6.97
CA GLN A 68 8.98 13.25 6.76
C GLN A 68 8.09 12.01 6.76
N VAL A 69 6.93 12.05 7.41
CA VAL A 69 5.94 10.97 7.31
C VAL A 69 5.25 11.06 5.95
N SER A 70 5.33 9.99 5.16
CA SER A 70 4.70 9.92 3.83
C SER A 70 3.24 9.54 3.88
N ALA A 71 2.89 8.62 4.76
CA ALA A 71 1.55 8.13 5.03
C ALA A 71 1.53 7.37 6.35
N LEU A 72 0.35 7.21 6.93
CA LEU A 72 0.08 6.24 7.98
C LEU A 72 -0.53 4.99 7.36
N SER A 73 -0.02 3.81 7.72
CA SER A 73 -0.40 2.54 7.13
C SER A 73 -1.18 1.68 8.11
N CYS A 74 -2.47 1.50 7.82
CA CYS A 74 -3.42 0.73 8.62
C CYS A 74 -4.19 -0.25 7.72
N HIS A 75 -3.46 -1.20 7.13
CA HIS A 75 -4.04 -2.20 6.25
C HIS A 75 -4.87 -3.22 7.03
N GLY A 76 -6.13 -3.40 6.65
CA GLY A 76 -7.02 -4.34 7.31
C GLY A 76 -8.27 -4.65 6.52
N ASN A 77 -9.03 -5.66 6.96
CA ASN A 77 -10.32 -5.99 6.37
C ASN A 77 -11.46 -5.43 7.25
N MET A 78 -11.77 -4.15 7.08
CA MET A 78 -12.79 -3.45 7.88
C MET A 78 -14.23 -3.91 7.57
N VAL A 79 -14.41 -4.63 6.47
CA VAL A 79 -15.69 -5.27 6.06
C VAL A 79 -15.62 -6.78 6.18
N HIS A 80 -14.76 -7.30 7.07
CA HIS A 80 -14.67 -8.72 7.35
C HIS A 80 -16.04 -9.25 7.80
N PRO A 81 -16.51 -10.43 7.30
CA PRO A 81 -17.82 -10.95 7.66
C PRO A 81 -17.93 -11.35 9.15
N ASP A 82 -16.83 -11.71 9.81
CA ASP A 82 -16.80 -11.79 11.27
C ASP A 82 -16.71 -10.39 11.88
N GLU A 83 -17.76 -10.00 12.61
CA GLU A 83 -17.91 -8.64 13.13
C GLU A 83 -16.84 -8.28 14.18
N GLU A 84 -16.36 -9.20 14.99
CA GLU A 84 -15.30 -8.93 15.97
C GLU A 84 -13.98 -8.58 15.25
N THR A 85 -13.68 -9.29 14.18
CA THR A 85 -12.53 -9.03 13.32
C THR A 85 -12.68 -7.68 12.60
N ALA A 86 -13.83 -7.41 12.00
CA ALA A 86 -14.11 -6.14 11.33
C ALA A 86 -14.00 -4.95 12.30
N LYS A 87 -14.58 -5.07 13.49
CA LYS A 87 -14.54 -4.05 14.54
C LYS A 87 -13.12 -3.73 15.00
N ARG A 88 -12.27 -4.74 15.14
CA ARG A 88 -10.86 -4.54 15.47
C ARG A 88 -10.16 -3.67 14.41
N PHE A 89 -10.32 -3.99 13.12
CA PHE A 89 -9.72 -3.22 12.03
C PHE A 89 -10.32 -1.81 11.92
N ARG A 90 -11.63 -1.65 12.12
CA ARG A 90 -12.27 -0.33 12.15
C ARG A 90 -11.76 0.53 13.31
N ASN A 91 -11.57 -0.05 14.49
CA ASN A 91 -11.03 0.67 15.63
C ASN A 91 -9.58 1.13 15.38
N ASP A 92 -8.74 0.29 14.79
CA ASP A 92 -7.38 0.67 14.41
C ASP A 92 -7.40 1.81 13.36
N PHE A 93 -8.29 1.75 12.38
CA PHE A 93 -8.43 2.78 11.36
C PHE A 93 -8.92 4.12 11.94
N ILE A 94 -9.91 4.09 12.83
CA ILE A 94 -10.40 5.31 13.52
C ILE A 94 -9.31 5.93 14.38
N ALA A 95 -8.56 5.13 15.15
CA ALA A 95 -7.43 5.63 15.93
C ALA A 95 -6.33 6.22 15.04
N THR A 96 -6.11 5.63 13.85
CA THR A 96 -5.19 6.16 12.84
C THR A 96 -5.69 7.50 12.28
N LEU A 97 -6.98 7.68 12.03
CA LEU A 97 -7.55 8.97 11.61
C LEU A 97 -7.32 10.07 12.65
N GLN A 98 -7.59 9.76 13.92
CA GLN A 98 -7.35 10.71 15.03
C GLN A 98 -5.88 11.09 15.16
N LEU A 99 -4.98 10.13 15.00
CA LEU A 99 -3.55 10.41 15.01
C LEU A 99 -3.11 11.22 13.79
N ALA A 100 -3.67 10.92 12.61
CA ALA A 100 -3.41 11.66 11.38
C ALA A 100 -3.76 13.15 11.52
N GLU A 101 -4.92 13.48 12.11
CA GLU A 101 -5.30 14.85 12.46
C GLU A 101 -4.27 15.51 13.38
N LYS A 102 -3.90 14.84 14.49
CA LYS A 102 -2.93 15.35 15.47
C LYS A 102 -1.55 15.61 14.86
N MET A 103 -1.15 14.80 13.87
CA MET A 103 0.13 14.89 13.16
C MET A 103 0.11 15.80 11.93
N GLY A 104 -1.07 16.18 11.41
CA GLY A 104 -1.21 16.85 10.13
C GLY A 104 -0.86 15.96 8.93
N VAL A 105 -1.13 14.66 9.01
CA VAL A 105 -0.94 13.70 7.92
C VAL A 105 -2.26 13.53 7.16
N HIS A 106 -2.23 13.64 5.84
CA HIS A 106 -3.43 13.64 5.00
C HIS A 106 -3.65 12.35 4.21
N ILE A 107 -2.70 11.39 4.27
CA ILE A 107 -2.73 10.14 3.50
C ILE A 107 -2.74 8.95 4.45
N ILE A 108 -3.72 8.06 4.28
CA ILE A 108 -3.75 6.76 4.94
C ILE A 108 -3.75 5.66 3.90
N ASN A 109 -2.78 4.75 4.02
CA ASN A 109 -2.71 3.53 3.23
C ASN A 109 -3.49 2.42 3.90
N THR A 110 -4.33 1.71 3.14
CA THR A 110 -5.15 0.59 3.65
C THR A 110 -5.58 -0.35 2.53
N PHE A 111 -6.30 -1.43 2.87
CA PHE A 111 -6.98 -2.28 1.90
C PHE A 111 -8.46 -1.91 1.77
N SER A 112 -9.04 -2.24 0.62
CA SER A 112 -10.49 -2.04 0.40
C SER A 112 -11.38 -2.89 1.28
N GLY A 113 -10.86 -4.03 1.73
CA GLY A 113 -11.60 -5.08 2.37
C GLY A 113 -12.17 -6.11 1.39
N CYS A 114 -12.56 -7.26 1.95
CA CYS A 114 -13.23 -8.34 1.26
C CYS A 114 -14.33 -8.91 2.17
N PRO A 115 -15.62 -8.70 1.85
CA PRO A 115 -16.74 -9.31 2.58
C PRO A 115 -16.86 -10.81 2.33
N GLY A 116 -17.79 -11.45 3.03
CA GLY A 116 -18.28 -12.78 2.67
C GLY A 116 -19.09 -12.80 1.38
N GLY A 117 -19.61 -13.95 0.99
CA GLY A 117 -20.54 -14.09 -0.14
C GLY A 117 -21.99 -13.76 0.22
N SER A 118 -22.30 -13.62 1.53
CA SER A 118 -23.61 -13.28 2.06
C SER A 118 -23.49 -12.72 3.48
N GLU A 119 -24.61 -12.19 4.02
CA GLU A 119 -24.71 -11.74 5.42
C GLU A 119 -24.48 -12.85 6.47
N LYS A 120 -24.58 -14.12 6.06
CA LYS A 120 -24.44 -15.27 6.96
C LYS A 120 -23.02 -15.82 7.00
N ASP A 121 -22.14 -15.35 6.15
CA ASP A 121 -20.78 -15.85 6.08
C ASP A 121 -19.95 -15.34 7.26
N ALA A 122 -19.00 -16.16 7.71
CA ALA A 122 -18.04 -15.80 8.74
C ALA A 122 -16.61 -15.59 8.21
N THR A 123 -16.38 -15.88 6.93
CA THR A 123 -15.07 -15.77 6.27
C THR A 123 -15.16 -14.97 4.97
N PRO A 124 -14.11 -14.22 4.60
CA PRO A 124 -14.06 -13.51 3.33
C PRO A 124 -14.19 -14.47 2.14
N ASN A 125 -14.79 -13.98 1.05
CA ASN A 125 -14.89 -14.70 -0.21
C ASN A 125 -14.36 -13.87 -1.35
N TRP A 126 -13.11 -14.09 -1.77
CA TRP A 126 -12.54 -13.38 -2.91
C TRP A 126 -12.91 -14.06 -4.23
N VAL A 127 -13.81 -13.43 -4.98
CA VAL A 127 -14.32 -13.95 -6.25
C VAL A 127 -13.38 -13.56 -7.39
N THR A 128 -12.90 -14.58 -8.12
CA THR A 128 -11.95 -14.41 -9.24
C THR A 128 -12.55 -14.76 -10.61
N CYS A 129 -13.75 -15.33 -10.63
CA CYS A 129 -14.44 -15.75 -11.85
C CYS A 129 -15.94 -15.45 -11.73
N PRO A 130 -16.61 -14.89 -12.76
CA PRO A 130 -18.02 -14.51 -12.67
C PRO A 130 -19.01 -15.66 -12.91
N TRP A 131 -18.52 -16.87 -13.15
CA TRP A 131 -19.36 -18.05 -13.43
C TRP A 131 -18.94 -19.24 -12.53
N PRO A 132 -19.88 -20.04 -12.00
CA PRO A 132 -21.36 -19.94 -12.12
C PRO A 132 -21.97 -18.64 -11.62
N ASP A 133 -23.24 -18.37 -11.99
CA ASP A 133 -23.95 -17.11 -11.70
C ASP A 133 -23.95 -16.74 -10.21
N ASP A 134 -23.88 -17.72 -9.32
CA ASP A 134 -23.68 -17.52 -7.86
C ASP A 134 -22.53 -16.55 -7.57
N PHE A 135 -21.41 -16.64 -8.29
CA PHE A 135 -20.28 -15.74 -8.11
C PHE A 135 -20.57 -14.31 -8.55
N SER A 136 -21.41 -14.11 -9.56
CA SER A 136 -21.88 -12.78 -9.95
C SER A 136 -22.80 -12.17 -8.90
N ASP A 137 -23.67 -12.97 -8.29
CA ASP A 137 -24.54 -12.54 -7.17
C ASP A 137 -23.71 -12.18 -5.94
N ILE A 138 -22.70 -12.98 -5.61
CA ILE A 138 -21.75 -12.66 -4.54
C ILE A 138 -21.05 -11.32 -4.81
N LEU A 139 -20.53 -11.10 -6.04
CA LEU A 139 -19.87 -9.84 -6.40
C LEU A 139 -20.82 -8.65 -6.27
N ARG A 140 -22.08 -8.77 -6.70
CA ARG A 140 -23.08 -7.72 -6.55
C ARG A 140 -23.29 -7.38 -5.07
N TYR A 141 -23.55 -8.38 -4.22
CA TYR A 141 -23.70 -8.21 -2.77
C TYR A 141 -22.47 -7.52 -2.16
N GLN A 142 -21.27 -8.03 -2.44
CA GLN A 142 -20.03 -7.47 -1.88
C GLN A 142 -19.84 -6.00 -2.25
N TRP A 143 -20.14 -5.61 -3.48
CA TRP A 143 -19.93 -4.26 -3.96
C TRP A 143 -21.07 -3.31 -3.59
N GLU A 144 -22.31 -3.69 -3.89
CA GLU A 144 -23.47 -2.79 -3.78
C GLU A 144 -24.03 -2.71 -2.37
N ASP A 145 -24.06 -3.85 -1.64
CA ASP A 145 -24.68 -3.90 -0.33
C ASP A 145 -23.65 -3.67 0.81
N VAL A 146 -22.34 -3.90 0.57
CA VAL A 146 -21.31 -3.79 1.63
C VAL A 146 -20.26 -2.73 1.32
N LEU A 147 -19.46 -2.90 0.26
CA LEU A 147 -18.23 -2.13 0.05
C LEU A 147 -18.49 -0.65 -0.24
N ILE A 148 -19.37 -0.36 -1.20
CA ILE A 148 -19.71 1.02 -1.59
C ILE A 148 -20.34 1.79 -0.42
N PRO A 149 -21.36 1.27 0.28
CA PRO A 149 -21.91 1.94 1.46
C PRO A 149 -20.88 2.19 2.55
N PHE A 150 -20.04 1.20 2.86
CA PHE A 150 -18.98 1.32 3.84
C PHE A 150 -18.02 2.47 3.50
N TRP A 151 -17.46 2.49 2.30
CA TRP A 151 -16.50 3.52 1.92
C TRP A 151 -17.16 4.90 1.74
N ALA A 152 -18.43 4.98 1.35
CA ALA A 152 -19.17 6.24 1.31
C ALA A 152 -19.35 6.88 2.71
N GLU A 153 -19.40 6.07 3.77
CA GLU A 153 -19.41 6.54 5.15
C GLU A 153 -17.99 6.89 5.63
N TYR A 154 -17.03 5.98 5.44
CA TYR A 154 -15.69 6.13 6.00
C TYR A 154 -14.83 7.20 5.32
N THR A 155 -15.11 7.55 4.07
CA THR A 155 -14.48 8.73 3.42
C THR A 155 -14.95 10.03 4.06
N LYS A 156 -16.24 10.15 4.40
CA LYS A 156 -16.76 11.32 5.12
C LYS A 156 -16.22 11.41 6.55
N LEU A 157 -16.06 10.26 7.19
CA LEU A 157 -15.42 10.20 8.51
C LEU A 157 -13.96 10.66 8.43
N ALA A 158 -13.21 10.18 7.45
CA ALA A 158 -11.81 10.55 7.25
C ALA A 158 -11.65 12.07 6.99
N GLU A 159 -12.54 12.66 6.21
CA GLU A 159 -12.55 14.10 5.95
C GLU A 159 -12.70 14.94 7.23
N GLN A 160 -13.47 14.47 8.23
CA GLN A 160 -13.62 15.14 9.53
C GLN A 160 -12.31 15.25 10.30
N PHE A 161 -11.37 14.33 10.06
CA PHE A 161 -10.02 14.31 10.64
C PHE A 161 -8.94 14.90 9.70
N GLY A 162 -9.35 15.62 8.64
CA GLY A 162 -8.41 16.22 7.69
C GLY A 162 -7.69 15.24 6.77
N VAL A 163 -8.13 13.97 6.72
CA VAL A 163 -7.62 12.95 5.79
C VAL A 163 -8.44 12.99 4.51
N ASP A 164 -7.86 13.53 3.45
CA ASP A 164 -8.49 13.69 2.13
C ASP A 164 -8.05 12.63 1.10
N LYS A 165 -7.13 11.75 1.49
CA LYS A 165 -6.56 10.70 0.64
C LYS A 165 -6.54 9.34 1.35
N ILE A 166 -7.49 8.48 0.99
CA ILE A 166 -7.49 7.08 1.37
C ILE A 166 -6.85 6.30 0.21
N ALA A 167 -5.62 5.90 0.40
CA ALA A 167 -4.81 5.22 -0.60
C ALA A 167 -4.99 3.71 -0.46
N LEU A 168 -5.85 3.14 -1.30
CA LEU A 168 -6.12 1.70 -1.31
C LEU A 168 -5.01 0.95 -2.06
N GLU A 169 -4.39 0.01 -1.40
CA GLU A 169 -3.50 -0.92 -2.08
C GLU A 169 -4.32 -1.92 -2.90
N MET A 170 -4.01 -2.00 -4.19
CA MET A 170 -4.67 -2.93 -5.11
C MET A 170 -4.11 -4.34 -4.91
N HIS A 171 -4.67 -5.07 -3.95
CA HIS A 171 -4.15 -6.35 -3.49
C HIS A 171 -5.14 -7.50 -3.76
N PRO A 172 -4.72 -8.57 -4.48
CA PRO A 172 -5.51 -9.80 -4.61
C PRO A 172 -5.88 -10.38 -3.23
N GLY A 173 -7.10 -10.89 -3.13
CA GLY A 173 -7.71 -11.26 -1.85
C GLY A 173 -8.62 -10.16 -1.26
N PHE A 174 -8.61 -8.96 -1.87
CA PHE A 174 -9.52 -7.86 -1.54
C PHE A 174 -10.33 -7.44 -2.77
N CYS A 175 -11.44 -6.71 -2.58
CA CYS A 175 -12.33 -6.33 -3.68
C CYS A 175 -11.66 -5.37 -4.68
N VAL A 176 -10.76 -4.50 -4.21
CA VAL A 176 -9.94 -3.64 -5.06
C VAL A 176 -8.57 -4.28 -5.23
N TYR A 177 -8.31 -4.86 -6.40
CA TYR A 177 -7.09 -5.60 -6.70
C TYR A 177 -6.47 -5.25 -8.07
N ASN A 178 -7.07 -4.32 -8.80
CA ASN A 178 -6.58 -3.84 -10.09
C ASN A 178 -7.13 -2.43 -10.40
N THR A 179 -6.62 -1.83 -11.45
CA THR A 179 -7.00 -0.47 -11.88
C THR A 179 -8.51 -0.31 -12.09
N LYS A 180 -9.16 -1.30 -12.71
CA LYS A 180 -10.62 -1.26 -12.99
C LYS A 180 -11.44 -1.24 -11.71
N THR A 181 -11.09 -2.06 -10.72
CA THR A 181 -11.82 -2.14 -9.45
C THR A 181 -11.57 -0.91 -8.59
N LEU A 182 -10.36 -0.33 -8.60
CA LEU A 182 -10.08 0.92 -7.93
C LEU A 182 -10.92 2.07 -8.51
N LEU A 183 -10.90 2.23 -9.83
CA LEU A 183 -11.65 3.29 -10.51
C LEU A 183 -13.17 3.11 -10.37
N ARG A 184 -13.67 1.87 -10.29
CA ARG A 184 -15.07 1.60 -9.95
C ARG A 184 -15.40 2.18 -8.57
N LEU A 185 -14.64 1.84 -7.54
CA LEU A 185 -14.92 2.31 -6.19
C LEU A 185 -14.81 3.84 -6.09
N ARG A 186 -13.76 4.42 -6.68
CA ARG A 186 -13.57 5.88 -6.74
C ARG A 186 -14.75 6.60 -7.41
N LYS A 187 -15.27 6.04 -8.50
CA LYS A 187 -16.43 6.62 -9.21
C LYS A 187 -17.70 6.63 -8.35
N GLU A 188 -17.93 5.56 -7.58
CA GLU A 188 -19.14 5.40 -6.76
C GLU A 188 -19.04 6.17 -5.43
N VAL A 189 -17.85 6.31 -4.85
CA VAL A 189 -17.66 6.88 -3.50
C VAL A 189 -17.15 8.32 -3.55
N GLY A 190 -16.21 8.61 -4.45
CA GLY A 190 -15.67 9.97 -4.59
C GLY A 190 -14.13 10.02 -4.67
N SER A 191 -13.63 11.25 -4.85
CA SER A 191 -12.21 11.51 -5.14
C SER A 191 -11.26 11.29 -3.96
N ALA A 192 -11.76 11.09 -2.75
CA ALA A 192 -10.95 10.71 -1.59
C ALA A 192 -10.38 9.29 -1.69
N ILE A 193 -10.94 8.42 -2.54
CA ILE A 193 -10.41 7.09 -2.85
C ILE A 193 -9.36 7.20 -3.95
N GLY A 194 -8.18 6.63 -3.71
CA GLY A 194 -7.09 6.52 -4.70
C GLY A 194 -6.20 5.33 -4.39
N ALA A 195 -5.08 5.20 -5.11
CA ALA A 195 -4.16 4.09 -4.97
C ALA A 195 -3.02 4.40 -4.00
N ASN A 196 -2.74 3.47 -3.11
CA ASN A 196 -1.38 3.12 -2.77
C ASN A 196 -0.93 2.12 -3.84
N PHE A 197 -0.16 2.59 -4.80
CA PHE A 197 0.19 1.80 -5.98
C PHE A 197 1.36 0.88 -5.69
N ASP A 198 1.08 -0.41 -5.55
CA ASP A 198 2.10 -1.45 -5.44
C ASP A 198 2.19 -2.24 -6.77
N PRO A 199 3.27 -2.07 -7.55
CA PRO A 199 3.43 -2.78 -8.80
C PRO A 199 3.58 -4.29 -8.62
N SER A 200 4.06 -4.76 -7.48
CA SER A 200 4.34 -6.18 -7.26
C SER A 200 3.09 -7.04 -7.43
N HIS A 201 1.95 -6.57 -6.93
CA HIS A 201 0.67 -7.26 -7.05
C HIS A 201 0.10 -7.24 -8.47
N LEU A 202 0.43 -6.23 -9.27
CA LEU A 202 -0.03 -6.13 -10.66
C LEU A 202 0.84 -7.00 -11.59
N ILE A 203 2.14 -7.01 -11.36
CA ILE A 203 3.12 -7.76 -12.19
C ILE A 203 2.75 -9.24 -12.31
N TRP A 204 2.52 -9.92 -11.18
CA TRP A 204 2.21 -11.34 -11.22
C TRP A 204 0.83 -11.64 -11.80
N GLN A 205 -0.11 -10.70 -11.78
CA GLN A 205 -1.40 -10.81 -12.43
C GLN A 205 -1.31 -10.60 -13.97
N GLY A 206 -0.13 -10.28 -14.50
CA GLY A 206 0.09 -10.04 -15.93
C GLY A 206 -0.24 -8.62 -16.37
N MET A 207 -0.39 -7.68 -15.46
CA MET A 207 -0.58 -6.27 -15.78
C MET A 207 0.75 -5.55 -15.97
N ASP A 208 0.78 -4.56 -16.85
CA ASP A 208 1.91 -3.63 -17.01
C ASP A 208 1.71 -2.42 -16.07
N PRO A 209 2.54 -2.28 -15.01
CA PRO A 209 2.41 -1.17 -14.07
C PRO A 209 2.50 0.21 -14.72
N ALA A 210 3.31 0.38 -15.78
CA ALA A 210 3.42 1.65 -16.46
C ALA A 210 2.10 2.08 -17.13
N GLN A 211 1.38 1.13 -17.74
CA GLN A 211 0.06 1.39 -18.30
C GLN A 211 -0.99 1.65 -17.22
N CYS A 212 -0.92 0.92 -16.10
CA CYS A 212 -1.81 1.15 -14.97
C CYS A 212 -1.60 2.54 -14.34
N ILE A 213 -0.35 2.98 -14.18
CA ILE A 213 0.01 4.33 -13.71
C ILE A 213 -0.57 5.40 -14.64
N ARG A 214 -0.43 5.20 -15.96
CA ARG A 214 -0.97 6.13 -16.96
C ARG A 214 -2.48 6.26 -16.88
N GLU A 215 -3.18 5.15 -16.67
CA GLU A 215 -4.65 5.15 -16.53
C GLU A 215 -5.10 5.83 -15.23
N LEU A 216 -4.50 5.50 -14.10
CA LEU A 216 -4.79 6.12 -12.81
C LEU A 216 -4.40 7.59 -12.76
N GLY A 217 -3.34 7.97 -13.48
CA GLY A 217 -2.86 9.34 -13.59
C GLY A 217 -3.86 10.28 -14.24
N LYS A 218 -4.65 9.81 -15.23
CA LYS A 218 -5.73 10.61 -15.86
C LYS A 218 -6.79 11.07 -14.85
N GLU A 219 -7.01 10.27 -13.81
CA GLU A 219 -7.98 10.51 -12.75
C GLU A 219 -7.36 11.14 -11.48
N ASN A 220 -6.06 11.48 -11.51
CA ASN A 220 -5.30 11.90 -10.32
C ASN A 220 -5.49 10.94 -9.13
N ALA A 221 -5.49 9.64 -9.41
CA ALA A 221 -5.86 8.60 -8.46
C ALA A 221 -4.67 7.89 -7.82
N ILE A 222 -3.42 8.37 -7.98
CA ILE A 222 -2.23 7.82 -7.32
C ILE A 222 -1.87 8.71 -6.14
N PHE A 223 -2.08 8.22 -4.92
CA PHE A 223 -1.85 8.99 -3.70
C PHE A 223 -0.56 8.61 -2.99
N HIS A 224 -0.20 7.34 -3.07
CA HIS A 224 1.03 6.80 -2.51
C HIS A 224 1.57 5.70 -3.44
N PHE A 225 2.84 5.32 -3.26
CA PHE A 225 3.49 4.31 -4.10
C PHE A 225 4.38 3.40 -3.26
N HIS A 226 4.14 2.09 -3.33
CA HIS A 226 5.02 1.08 -2.79
C HIS A 226 6.03 0.61 -3.83
N ALA A 227 7.31 0.66 -3.49
CA ALA A 227 8.38 0.07 -4.28
C ALA A 227 8.63 -1.35 -3.76
N LYS A 228 7.91 -2.30 -4.33
CA LYS A 228 8.06 -3.74 -4.12
C LYS A 228 8.09 -4.45 -5.47
N ASP A 229 8.95 -5.43 -5.61
CA ASP A 229 9.14 -6.15 -6.87
C ASP A 229 8.57 -7.56 -6.80
N THR A 230 8.37 -8.16 -7.96
CA THR A 230 7.91 -9.56 -8.10
C THR A 230 8.65 -10.24 -9.23
N ARG A 231 9.08 -11.45 -8.98
CA ARG A 231 9.58 -12.35 -10.02
C ARG A 231 8.54 -13.41 -10.34
N VAL A 232 8.07 -13.42 -11.57
CA VAL A 232 7.22 -14.49 -12.10
C VAL A 232 8.11 -15.66 -12.48
N ASN A 233 7.74 -16.87 -12.04
CA ASN A 233 8.40 -18.12 -12.44
C ASN A 233 7.76 -18.62 -13.74
N PRO A 234 8.41 -18.50 -14.90
CA PRO A 234 7.78 -18.84 -16.18
C PRO A 234 7.47 -20.35 -16.31
N TYR A 235 8.23 -21.20 -15.63
CA TYR A 235 7.99 -22.65 -15.66
C TYR A 235 6.73 -23.02 -14.87
N GLU A 236 6.59 -22.53 -13.64
CA GLU A 236 5.41 -22.81 -12.80
C GLU A 236 4.15 -22.11 -13.36
N THR A 237 4.27 -20.87 -13.81
CA THR A 237 3.17 -20.14 -14.41
C THR A 237 2.65 -20.79 -15.69
N ALA A 238 3.56 -21.34 -16.51
CA ALA A 238 3.16 -22.05 -17.74
C ALA A 238 2.35 -23.34 -17.48
N LYS A 239 2.54 -23.97 -16.31
CA LYS A 239 1.82 -25.18 -15.89
C LYS A 239 0.54 -24.88 -15.13
N ASN A 240 0.62 -23.94 -14.18
CA ASN A 240 -0.37 -23.78 -13.13
C ASN A 240 -1.13 -22.44 -13.22
N GLY A 241 -0.69 -21.50 -14.08
CA GLY A 241 -1.22 -20.14 -14.12
C GLY A 241 -0.67 -19.27 -12.99
N VAL A 242 -1.30 -18.12 -12.77
CA VAL A 242 -0.83 -17.11 -11.80
C VAL A 242 -1.63 -17.10 -10.49
N LEU A 243 -2.83 -17.69 -10.47
CA LEU A 243 -3.62 -17.86 -9.25
C LEU A 243 -3.05 -19.03 -8.45
N ASP A 244 -2.18 -18.71 -7.52
CA ASP A 244 -1.34 -19.65 -6.79
C ASP A 244 -1.73 -19.67 -5.32
N THR A 245 -2.07 -20.85 -4.80
CA THR A 245 -2.43 -21.07 -3.40
C THR A 245 -1.34 -21.79 -2.60
N GLU A 246 -0.18 -22.07 -3.22
CA GLU A 246 0.95 -22.61 -2.49
C GLU A 246 1.47 -21.63 -1.43
N HIS A 247 1.88 -22.19 -0.28
CA HIS A 247 2.38 -21.38 0.82
C HIS A 247 3.67 -20.62 0.42
N TYR A 248 3.82 -19.37 0.87
CA TYR A 248 4.95 -18.49 0.51
C TYR A 248 6.34 -19.09 0.79
N GLN A 249 6.47 -20.01 1.74
CA GLN A 249 7.72 -20.72 2.05
C GLN A 249 8.13 -21.76 0.99
N LYS A 250 7.28 -22.04 0.01
CA LYS A 250 7.57 -22.99 -1.06
C LYS A 250 8.01 -22.29 -2.34
N GLU A 251 9.01 -21.43 -2.27
CA GLU A 251 9.42 -20.50 -3.33
C GLU A 251 9.65 -21.19 -4.68
N LEU A 252 10.19 -22.42 -4.68
CA LEU A 252 10.48 -23.16 -5.90
C LEU A 252 9.23 -23.71 -6.60
N GLU A 253 8.14 -23.91 -5.86
CA GLU A 253 6.89 -24.47 -6.36
C GLU A 253 5.88 -23.38 -6.77
N ARG A 254 6.16 -22.12 -6.40
CA ARG A 254 5.26 -21.00 -6.64
C ARG A 254 5.38 -20.44 -8.05
N SER A 255 4.25 -19.98 -8.58
CA SER A 255 4.17 -19.28 -9.86
C SER A 255 4.85 -17.90 -9.83
N TRP A 256 5.00 -17.31 -8.67
CA TRP A 256 5.66 -16.03 -8.46
C TRP A 256 6.07 -15.87 -6.99
N ILE A 257 7.09 -15.04 -6.75
CA ILE A 257 7.55 -14.65 -5.42
C ILE A 257 7.82 -13.15 -5.37
N PHE A 258 7.62 -12.54 -4.20
CA PHE A 258 8.03 -11.15 -3.98
C PHE A 258 9.56 -11.06 -3.92
N ARG A 259 10.09 -9.94 -4.40
CA ARG A 259 11.53 -9.71 -4.45
C ARG A 259 11.86 -8.27 -4.06
N THR A 260 13.05 -8.10 -3.54
CA THR A 260 13.68 -6.79 -3.40
C THR A 260 13.69 -6.05 -4.74
N VAL A 261 13.41 -4.75 -4.72
CA VAL A 261 13.40 -3.89 -5.91
C VAL A 261 14.68 -4.08 -6.74
N GLY A 262 14.51 -4.40 -8.02
CA GLY A 262 15.59 -4.68 -8.96
C GLY A 262 16.04 -6.16 -9.02
N TYR A 263 15.42 -7.04 -8.22
CA TYR A 263 15.69 -8.49 -8.23
C TYR A 263 14.58 -9.31 -8.91
N GLY A 264 13.42 -8.74 -9.08
CA GLY A 264 12.36 -9.29 -9.93
C GLY A 264 12.48 -8.77 -11.36
N ASN A 265 12.53 -7.47 -11.50
CA ASN A 265 12.63 -6.74 -12.76
C ASN A 265 13.82 -5.78 -12.72
N GLY A 266 14.45 -5.59 -13.89
CA GLY A 266 15.69 -4.81 -14.01
C GLY A 266 15.49 -3.30 -13.99
N GLU A 267 16.61 -2.58 -14.11
CA GLU A 267 16.67 -1.12 -14.01
C GLU A 267 15.84 -0.40 -15.09
N GLU A 268 15.83 -0.90 -16.32
CA GLU A 268 15.03 -0.33 -17.41
C GLU A 268 13.53 -0.35 -17.08
N TYR A 269 13.04 -1.46 -16.54
CA TYR A 269 11.66 -1.63 -16.13
C TYR A 269 11.28 -0.63 -15.03
N TRP A 270 12.10 -0.50 -14.01
CA TRP A 270 11.87 0.45 -12.91
C TRP A 270 12.01 1.90 -13.33
N ARG A 271 12.94 2.23 -14.25
CA ARG A 271 13.02 3.57 -14.83
C ARG A 271 11.77 3.95 -15.61
N ASN A 272 11.17 3.00 -16.32
CA ASN A 272 9.90 3.22 -17.01
C ASN A 272 8.76 3.52 -16.02
N ILE A 273 8.63 2.74 -14.94
CA ILE A 273 7.65 2.98 -13.87
C ILE A 273 7.82 4.40 -13.29
N LEU A 274 9.05 4.78 -12.92
CA LEU A 274 9.32 6.10 -12.33
C LEU A 274 9.05 7.24 -13.33
N SER A 275 9.29 7.02 -14.61
CA SER A 275 8.99 7.98 -15.66
C SER A 275 7.48 8.18 -15.84
N GLU A 276 6.71 7.09 -15.82
CA GLU A 276 5.24 7.18 -15.91
C GLU A 276 4.63 7.81 -14.67
N LEU A 277 5.15 7.55 -13.47
CA LEU A 277 4.74 8.25 -12.24
C LEU A 277 4.96 9.77 -12.39
N ARG A 278 6.12 10.19 -12.89
CA ARG A 278 6.41 11.60 -13.14
C ARG A 278 5.50 12.21 -14.22
N LEU A 279 5.21 11.48 -15.27
CA LEU A 279 4.29 11.91 -16.34
C LEU A 279 2.85 12.02 -15.83
N ALA A 280 2.44 11.15 -14.93
CA ALA A 280 1.14 11.18 -14.24
C ALA A 280 1.03 12.32 -13.20
N GLY A 281 2.10 13.11 -12.98
CA GLY A 281 2.12 14.21 -12.01
C GLY A 281 2.43 13.78 -10.58
N TYR A 282 2.76 12.51 -10.35
CA TYR A 282 3.13 12.03 -9.02
C TYR A 282 4.48 12.59 -8.57
N ASP A 283 4.53 13.22 -7.41
CA ASP A 283 5.75 13.82 -6.83
C ASP A 283 5.82 13.65 -5.31
N HIS A 284 5.47 12.46 -4.83
CA HIS A 284 5.47 12.10 -3.42
C HIS A 284 6.47 10.98 -3.13
N ALA A 285 6.23 10.16 -2.10
CA ALA A 285 7.12 9.07 -1.69
C ALA A 285 7.13 7.90 -2.69
N VAL A 286 8.31 7.40 -2.98
CA VAL A 286 8.53 6.06 -3.51
C VAL A 286 8.98 5.24 -2.30
N SER A 287 8.01 4.60 -1.64
CA SER A 287 8.17 3.94 -0.33
C SER A 287 8.52 2.47 -0.53
N ILE A 288 9.70 2.07 -0.07
CA ILE A 288 10.12 0.67 -0.17
C ILE A 288 9.32 -0.18 0.82
N GLU A 289 8.65 -1.19 0.30
CA GLU A 289 8.12 -2.30 1.07
C GLU A 289 8.96 -3.54 0.81
N HIS A 290 9.35 -4.27 1.86
CA HIS A 290 10.24 -5.42 1.75
C HIS A 290 9.54 -6.69 2.21
N GLU A 291 9.38 -7.64 1.28
CA GLU A 291 8.81 -8.97 1.50
C GLU A 291 9.60 -10.04 0.69
N ASP A 292 10.92 -9.94 0.66
CA ASP A 292 11.79 -10.88 -0.05
C ASP A 292 12.28 -11.99 0.89
N SER A 293 11.82 -13.21 0.71
CA SER A 293 12.23 -14.37 1.52
C SER A 293 13.69 -14.80 1.32
N LEU A 294 14.36 -14.33 0.26
CA LEU A 294 15.73 -14.70 -0.08
C LEU A 294 16.77 -13.73 0.51
N MET A 295 16.36 -12.69 1.22
CA MET A 295 17.22 -11.70 1.86
C MET A 295 16.70 -11.35 3.25
N SER A 296 17.61 -10.98 4.16
CA SER A 296 17.20 -10.35 5.40
C SER A 296 16.57 -8.97 5.14
N GLY A 297 15.72 -8.50 6.05
CA GLY A 297 15.11 -7.18 5.92
C GLY A 297 16.13 -6.06 5.71
N GLU A 298 17.22 -6.05 6.49
CA GLU A 298 18.27 -5.04 6.35
C GLU A 298 19.04 -5.13 5.03
N GLU A 299 19.40 -6.33 4.59
CA GLU A 299 20.11 -6.52 3.30
C GLU A 299 19.22 -6.09 2.13
N GLY A 300 17.97 -6.54 2.12
CA GLY A 300 17.03 -6.21 1.04
C GLY A 300 16.72 -4.73 0.99
N LEU A 301 16.47 -4.09 2.14
CA LEU A 301 16.26 -2.64 2.20
C LEU A 301 17.50 -1.86 1.73
N ASP A 302 18.70 -2.21 2.19
CA ASP A 302 19.93 -1.53 1.77
C ASP A 302 20.13 -1.60 0.24
N LYS A 303 19.88 -2.77 -0.35
CA LYS A 303 19.96 -2.98 -1.80
C LYS A 303 18.89 -2.21 -2.56
N ALA A 304 17.64 -2.21 -2.09
CA ALA A 304 16.54 -1.46 -2.70
C ALA A 304 16.81 0.05 -2.65
N ILE A 305 17.28 0.57 -1.51
CA ILE A 305 17.66 1.98 -1.33
C ILE A 305 18.73 2.37 -2.33
N ARG A 306 19.83 1.61 -2.43
CA ARG A 306 20.91 1.90 -3.38
C ARG A 306 20.45 1.84 -4.83
N PHE A 307 19.59 0.87 -5.16
CA PHE A 307 19.03 0.75 -6.50
C PHE A 307 18.15 1.96 -6.84
N LEU A 308 17.20 2.31 -6.00
CA LEU A 308 16.29 3.43 -6.25
C LEU A 308 17.00 4.78 -6.22
N ASN A 309 17.99 4.99 -5.35
CA ASN A 309 18.76 6.23 -5.32
C ASN A 309 19.46 6.54 -6.66
N ARG A 310 19.82 5.53 -7.46
CA ARG A 310 20.43 5.72 -8.78
C ARG A 310 19.45 6.16 -9.86
N ILE A 311 18.16 5.79 -9.72
CA ILE A 311 17.19 5.95 -10.82
C ILE A 311 16.04 6.89 -10.48
N LEU A 312 15.88 7.27 -9.21
CA LEU A 312 14.79 8.12 -8.76
C LEU A 312 14.87 9.53 -9.37
N ILE A 313 13.78 10.00 -9.94
CA ILE A 313 13.68 11.36 -10.47
C ILE A 313 13.32 12.28 -9.31
N ARG A 314 14.32 12.98 -8.74
CA ARG A 314 14.16 13.80 -7.53
C ARG A 314 13.76 15.24 -7.81
N GLU A 315 14.36 15.84 -8.84
CA GLU A 315 14.13 17.25 -9.18
C GLU A 315 12.76 17.46 -9.84
N LYS A 316 12.25 18.68 -9.75
CA LYS A 316 11.07 19.09 -10.48
C LYS A 316 11.32 19.05 -11.98
N ARG A 317 10.24 18.89 -12.75
CA ARG A 317 10.30 18.92 -14.21
C ARG A 317 10.92 20.25 -14.70
N GLY A 318 11.92 20.16 -15.54
CA GLY A 318 12.56 21.33 -16.17
C GLY A 318 11.71 21.92 -17.30
N GLU A 319 12.05 23.14 -17.69
CA GLU A 319 11.44 23.78 -18.86
C GLU A 319 11.98 23.16 -20.16
N MET A 320 11.11 23.11 -21.18
CA MET A 320 11.49 22.65 -22.51
C MET A 320 12.13 23.80 -23.31
N PHE A 321 13.41 24.11 -23.02
CA PHE A 321 14.10 25.20 -23.70
C PHE A 321 14.35 24.98 -25.21
N TRP A 322 14.05 23.77 -25.70
CA TRP A 322 14.20 23.37 -27.11
C TRP A 322 12.88 23.33 -27.89
N ALA A 323 11.71 23.59 -27.28
CA ALA A 323 10.38 23.52 -27.88
C ALA A 323 9.69 24.89 -27.96
#